data_ef04bfdff68d1abc632b4707b7ab3e06
#
_entry.id   ef04bfdff68d1abc632b4707b7ab3e06
#
_cell.length_a   1.000
_cell.length_b   1.000
_cell.length_c   1.000
_cell.angle_alpha   90.00
_cell.angle_beta   90.00
_cell.angle_gamma   90.00
#
_symmetry.space_group_name_H-M   'P 1'
#
loop_
_entity.id
_entity.type
_entity.pdbx_description
1 polymer ?
#
loop_
_entity_poly.entity_id
_entity_poly.type
_entity_poly.pdbx_seq_one_letter_code
_entity_poly.pdbx_strand_id
1 'polypeptide(L)'
;KTSERLRTRIRQLTEDGFFTGGQCPYGYELVRGERLNKKNQPMNDLRICKDEAEVVRLMFEKAMREGLGPLRIANYLNDCGYTTRKGKRWNQSTIGRILSNRIYLGILQKGDAESQQLPELQIVDDDMFSSVQEIRANRGKGVSENMKTIPMQTRGKSLLSGFLYCAHCRARVNS
;
A
#
# COMPACT_ATOMS: atom_id res chain seq x y z
N LYS A 1 8.58 -8.46 -32.21
CA LYS A 1 9.86 -9.15 -31.91
C LYS A 1 10.76 -8.42 -30.92
N THR A 2 10.99 -7.10 -31.00
CA THR A 2 11.86 -6.34 -30.08
C THR A 2 11.22 -6.19 -28.69
N SER A 3 9.91 -5.94 -28.64
CA SER A 3 9.14 -5.79 -27.41
C SER A 3 9.10 -7.09 -26.57
N GLU A 4 8.96 -8.23 -27.21
CA GLU A 4 8.93 -9.55 -26.54
C GLU A 4 10.29 -9.87 -25.92
N ARG A 5 11.38 -9.67 -26.66
CA ARG A 5 12.75 -9.86 -26.15
C ARG A 5 13.02 -8.98 -24.92
N LEU A 6 12.53 -7.74 -24.93
CA LEU A 6 12.68 -6.84 -23.80
C LEU A 6 11.86 -7.33 -22.58
N ARG A 7 10.62 -7.78 -22.79
CA ARG A 7 9.78 -8.34 -21.71
C ARG A 7 10.42 -9.57 -21.09
N THR A 8 10.90 -10.52 -21.92
CA THR A 8 11.61 -11.71 -21.45
C THR A 8 12.86 -11.35 -20.63
N ARG A 9 13.62 -10.37 -21.09
CA ARG A 9 14.81 -9.90 -20.37
C ARG A 9 14.46 -9.24 -19.02
N ILE A 10 13.44 -8.40 -18.98
CA ILE A 10 12.95 -7.76 -17.74
C ILE A 10 12.47 -8.84 -16.77
N ARG A 11 11.70 -9.82 -17.25
CA ARG A 11 11.22 -10.95 -16.46
C ARG A 11 12.38 -11.69 -15.82
N GLN A 12 13.36 -12.12 -16.61
CA GLN A 12 14.54 -12.84 -16.13
C GLN A 12 15.32 -12.04 -15.07
N LEU A 13 15.57 -10.75 -15.32
CA LEU A 13 16.25 -9.89 -14.35
C LEU A 13 15.45 -9.74 -13.04
N THR A 14 14.12 -9.71 -13.09
CA THR A 14 13.30 -9.66 -11.90
C THR A 14 13.36 -10.97 -11.12
N GLU A 15 13.25 -12.12 -11.80
CA GLU A 15 13.39 -13.46 -11.22
C GLU A 15 14.78 -13.64 -10.56
N ASP A 16 15.82 -13.07 -11.16
CA ASP A 16 17.19 -13.05 -10.62
C ASP A 16 17.36 -12.07 -9.42
N GLY A 17 16.30 -11.40 -8.97
CA GLY A 17 16.34 -10.49 -7.83
C GLY A 17 16.87 -9.09 -8.12
N PHE A 18 16.88 -8.66 -9.38
CA PHE A 18 17.39 -7.36 -9.75
C PHE A 18 16.29 -6.32 -9.98
N PHE A 19 16.51 -5.11 -9.46
CA PHE A 19 15.61 -4.00 -9.73
C PHE A 19 15.68 -3.61 -11.21
N THR A 20 14.55 -3.72 -11.91
CA THR A 20 14.46 -3.48 -13.35
C THR A 20 14.01 -2.07 -13.72
N GLY A 21 14.11 -1.14 -12.76
CA GLY A 21 13.74 0.26 -12.96
C GLY A 21 12.27 0.56 -12.66
N GLY A 22 11.96 1.84 -12.68
CA GLY A 22 10.66 2.38 -12.31
C GLY A 22 10.78 3.39 -11.18
N GLN A 23 9.64 3.77 -10.60
CA GLN A 23 9.64 4.64 -9.43
C GLN A 23 10.12 3.88 -8.21
N CYS A 24 11.11 4.45 -7.48
CA CYS A 24 11.59 3.90 -6.22
C CYS A 24 10.45 3.88 -5.19
N PRO A 25 10.11 2.71 -4.62
CA PRO A 25 9.09 2.62 -3.58
C PRO A 25 9.48 3.42 -2.34
N TYR A 26 8.52 3.88 -1.58
CA TYR A 26 8.76 4.53 -0.29
C TYR A 26 9.31 3.50 0.70
N GLY A 27 10.29 3.87 1.49
CA GLY A 27 11.05 2.93 2.34
C GLY A 27 12.37 2.47 1.73
N TYR A 28 12.62 2.80 0.46
CA TYR A 28 13.85 2.43 -0.25
C TYR A 28 14.48 3.62 -0.95
N GLU A 29 15.79 3.52 -1.19
CA GLU A 29 16.55 4.45 -2.02
C GLU A 29 17.22 3.71 -3.17
N LEU A 30 17.52 4.44 -4.25
CA LEU A 30 18.28 3.91 -5.37
C LEU A 30 19.76 4.15 -5.13
N VAL A 31 20.54 3.08 -5.15
CA VAL A 31 22.00 3.12 -5.08
C VAL A 31 22.59 2.63 -6.39
N ARG A 32 23.79 3.09 -6.72
CA ARG A 32 24.53 2.58 -7.88
C ARG A 32 25.00 1.17 -7.56
N GLY A 33 24.48 0.19 -8.29
CA GLY A 33 24.91 -1.20 -8.20
C GLY A 33 26.22 -1.45 -8.95
N GLU A 34 26.80 -2.62 -8.71
CA GLU A 34 28.03 -3.05 -9.38
C GLU A 34 27.79 -3.52 -10.82
N ARG A 35 26.54 -3.82 -11.18
CA ARG A 35 26.20 -4.30 -12.52
C ARG A 35 26.20 -3.17 -13.54
N LEU A 36 26.76 -3.47 -14.68
CA LEU A 36 26.82 -2.57 -15.82
C LEU A 36 25.75 -2.93 -16.86
N ASN A 37 25.16 -1.92 -17.46
CA ASN A 37 24.29 -2.07 -18.61
C ASN A 37 25.15 -2.27 -19.91
N LYS A 38 24.48 -2.48 -21.05
CA LYS A 38 25.14 -2.63 -22.35
C LYS A 38 26.01 -1.42 -22.77
N LYS A 39 25.81 -0.27 -22.14
CA LYS A 39 26.56 0.97 -22.38
C LYS A 39 27.65 1.20 -21.32
N ASN A 40 28.00 0.17 -20.55
CA ASN A 40 29.00 0.23 -19.49
C ASN A 40 28.66 1.22 -18.36
N GLN A 41 27.37 1.49 -18.13
CA GLN A 41 26.90 2.37 -17.06
C GLN A 41 26.36 1.52 -15.90
N PRO A 42 26.61 1.91 -14.63
CA PRO A 42 26.10 1.19 -13.48
C PRO A 42 24.58 1.21 -13.45
N MET A 43 23.99 0.07 -13.18
CA MET A 43 22.55 -0.06 -12.96
C MET A 43 22.23 0.29 -11.52
N ASN A 44 21.02 0.80 -11.29
CA ASN A 44 20.57 1.12 -9.94
C ASN A 44 19.98 -0.13 -9.27
N ASP A 45 20.33 -0.31 -8.01
CA ASP A 45 19.77 -1.30 -7.12
C ASP A 45 18.99 -0.61 -5.98
N LEU A 46 18.12 -1.35 -5.29
CA LEU A 46 17.36 -0.84 -4.14
C LEU A 46 18.15 -1.09 -2.86
N ARG A 47 18.08 -0.12 -1.94
CA ARG A 47 18.54 -0.25 -0.57
C ARG A 47 17.48 0.30 0.37
N ILE A 48 17.34 -0.27 1.56
CA ILE A 48 16.41 0.23 2.58
C ILE A 48 16.87 1.60 3.08
N CYS A 49 15.96 2.58 3.00
CA CYS A 49 16.11 3.89 3.65
C CYS A 49 15.53 3.78 5.07
N LYS A 50 16.36 3.85 6.11
CA LYS A 50 15.97 3.58 7.50
C LYS A 50 14.81 4.45 7.97
N ASP A 51 14.89 5.77 7.74
CA ASP A 51 13.86 6.72 8.19
C ASP A 51 12.49 6.44 7.55
N GLU A 52 12.47 6.17 6.25
CA GLU A 52 11.23 5.83 5.55
C GLU A 52 10.73 4.42 5.90
N ALA A 53 11.63 3.47 6.15
CA ALA A 53 11.27 2.11 6.54
C ALA A 53 10.58 2.07 7.91
N GLU A 54 10.97 2.93 8.86
CA GLU A 54 10.27 3.08 10.14
C GLU A 54 8.82 3.54 9.95
N VAL A 55 8.61 4.50 9.06
CA VAL A 55 7.24 4.95 8.74
C VAL A 55 6.42 3.83 8.07
N VAL A 56 7.05 3.01 7.21
CA VAL A 56 6.39 1.83 6.62
C VAL A 56 6.00 0.83 7.70
N ARG A 57 6.91 0.48 8.62
CA ARG A 57 6.60 -0.42 9.74
C ARG A 57 5.44 0.12 10.58
N LEU A 58 5.44 1.40 10.89
CA LEU A 58 4.35 2.06 11.61
C LEU A 58 3.00 1.93 10.87
N MET A 59 2.97 2.05 9.53
CA MET A 59 1.75 1.85 8.75
C MET A 59 1.21 0.42 8.90
N PHE A 60 2.08 -0.58 8.83
CA PHE A 60 1.71 -1.99 9.00
C PHE A 60 1.27 -2.31 10.43
N GLU A 61 1.96 -1.79 11.44
CA GLU A 61 1.56 -1.93 12.85
C GLU A 61 0.17 -1.35 13.12
N LYS A 62 -0.11 -0.16 12.64
CA LYS A 62 -1.43 0.49 12.78
C LYS A 62 -2.53 -0.31 12.05
N ALA A 63 -2.22 -0.87 10.89
CA ALA A 63 -3.14 -1.73 10.17
C ALA A 63 -3.43 -3.04 10.92
N MET A 64 -2.39 -3.68 11.49
CA MET A 64 -2.49 -4.97 12.17
C MET A 64 -3.09 -4.84 13.58
N ARG A 65 -2.51 -3.97 14.43
CA ARG A 65 -2.88 -3.90 15.86
C ARG A 65 -4.19 -3.15 16.09
N GLU A 66 -4.40 -2.03 15.40
CA GLU A 66 -5.58 -1.18 15.60
C GLU A 66 -6.64 -1.43 14.52
N GLY A 67 -6.36 -2.32 13.58
CA GLY A 67 -7.27 -2.57 12.49
C GLY A 67 -7.57 -1.32 11.65
N LEU A 68 -6.68 -0.32 11.55
CA LEU A 68 -6.96 0.91 10.82
C LEU A 68 -6.98 0.69 9.30
N GLY A 69 -7.93 1.32 8.62
CA GLY A 69 -7.97 1.36 7.17
C GLY A 69 -7.01 2.41 6.59
N PRO A 70 -6.71 2.33 5.27
CA PRO A 70 -5.76 3.22 4.63
C PRO A 70 -6.06 4.72 4.82
N LEU A 71 -7.34 5.11 4.87
CA LEU A 71 -7.73 6.50 5.12
C LEU A 71 -7.37 6.95 6.54
N ARG A 72 -7.66 6.11 7.55
CA ARG A 72 -7.36 6.43 8.95
C ARG A 72 -5.86 6.47 9.20
N ILE A 73 -5.10 5.58 8.58
CA ILE A 73 -3.63 5.59 8.65
C ILE A 73 -3.08 6.86 8.01
N ALA A 74 -3.59 7.27 6.83
CA ALA A 74 -3.19 8.52 6.19
C ALA A 74 -3.45 9.74 7.08
N ASN A 75 -4.62 9.82 7.70
CA ASN A 75 -4.96 10.91 8.64
C ASN A 75 -4.01 10.90 9.86
N TYR A 76 -3.81 9.74 10.49
CA TYR A 76 -2.90 9.58 11.61
C TYR A 76 -1.49 10.09 11.28
N LEU A 77 -0.91 9.67 10.15
CA LEU A 77 0.42 10.11 9.74
C LEU A 77 0.48 11.63 9.49
N ASN A 78 -0.57 12.18 8.87
CA ASN A 78 -0.66 13.62 8.62
C ASN A 78 -0.80 14.43 9.91
N ASP A 79 -1.55 13.93 10.89
CA ASP A 79 -1.73 14.58 12.20
C ASP A 79 -0.45 14.52 13.05
N CYS A 80 0.34 13.45 12.90
CA CYS A 80 1.68 13.32 13.48
C CYS A 80 2.76 14.10 12.73
N GLY A 81 2.43 14.79 11.64
CA GLY A 81 3.38 15.60 10.86
C GLY A 81 4.26 14.82 9.88
N TYR A 82 4.03 13.51 9.70
CA TYR A 82 4.75 12.75 8.69
C TYR A 82 4.34 13.16 7.26
N THR A 83 5.34 13.34 6.40
CA THR A 83 5.13 13.69 5.00
C THR A 83 5.68 12.62 4.07
N THR A 84 5.20 12.61 2.83
CA THR A 84 5.78 11.78 1.78
C THR A 84 7.18 12.31 1.40
N ARG A 85 7.98 11.52 0.66
CA ARG A 85 9.31 11.93 0.14
C ARG A 85 9.30 13.28 -0.61
N LYS A 86 8.16 13.69 -1.16
CA LYS A 86 7.98 14.97 -1.85
C LYS A 86 7.40 16.07 -0.94
N GLY A 87 7.40 15.89 0.37
CA GLY A 87 6.85 16.85 1.33
C GLY A 87 5.32 16.99 1.28
N LYS A 88 4.61 16.07 0.62
CA LYS A 88 3.13 16.12 0.50
C LYS A 88 2.45 15.31 1.60
N ARG A 89 1.19 15.63 1.87
CA ARG A 89 0.33 14.85 2.77
C ARG A 89 0.08 13.44 2.24
N TRP A 90 -0.07 12.50 3.15
CA TRP A 90 -0.47 11.14 2.84
C TRP A 90 -1.93 11.08 2.40
N ASN A 91 -2.22 10.19 1.47
CA ASN A 91 -3.58 9.91 1.02
C ASN A 91 -3.88 8.41 1.06
N GLN A 92 -5.16 8.08 1.09
CA GLN A 92 -5.65 6.71 1.16
C GLN A 92 -5.07 5.79 0.08
N SER A 93 -5.00 6.27 -1.17
CA SER A 93 -4.53 5.45 -2.30
C SER A 93 -3.06 5.09 -2.19
N THR A 94 -2.23 6.01 -1.69
CA THR A 94 -0.80 5.76 -1.47
C THR A 94 -0.60 4.74 -0.36
N ILE A 95 -1.27 4.89 0.79
CA ILE A 95 -1.21 3.92 1.87
C ILE A 95 -1.73 2.54 1.41
N GLY A 96 -2.84 2.51 0.67
CA GLY A 96 -3.40 1.26 0.14
C GLY A 96 -2.42 0.50 -0.76
N ARG A 97 -1.65 1.22 -1.60
CA ARG A 97 -0.59 0.64 -2.44
C ARG A 97 0.59 0.15 -1.61
N ILE A 98 1.02 0.91 -0.60
CA ILE A 98 2.08 0.49 0.32
C ILE A 98 1.70 -0.81 1.01
N LEU A 99 0.52 -0.88 1.64
CA LEU A 99 0.07 -2.06 2.36
C LEU A 99 -0.14 -3.31 1.48
N SER A 100 -0.23 -3.18 0.15
CA SER A 100 -0.36 -4.31 -0.78
C SER A 100 0.91 -4.68 -1.52
N ASN A 101 1.96 -3.89 -1.42
CA ASN A 101 3.16 -4.11 -2.22
C ASN A 101 4.08 -5.14 -1.57
N ARG A 102 4.33 -6.25 -2.26
CA ARG A 102 5.15 -7.36 -1.78
C ARG A 102 6.64 -7.04 -1.67
N ILE A 103 7.07 -5.88 -2.17
CA ILE A 103 8.46 -5.45 -2.00
C ILE A 103 8.84 -5.31 -0.53
N TYR A 104 7.89 -4.99 0.35
CA TYR A 104 8.13 -4.89 1.79
C TYR A 104 8.41 -6.23 2.47
N LEU A 105 8.10 -7.35 1.79
CA LEU A 105 8.58 -8.71 2.11
C LEU A 105 9.94 -9.01 1.49
N GLY A 106 10.53 -8.09 0.74
CA GLY A 106 11.75 -8.34 -0.03
C GLY A 106 11.49 -9.03 -1.38
N ILE A 107 10.25 -9.06 -1.89
CA ILE A 107 9.91 -9.69 -3.16
C ILE A 107 9.74 -8.61 -4.23
N LEU A 108 10.63 -8.60 -5.21
CA LEU A 108 10.52 -7.73 -6.38
C LEU A 108 9.48 -8.30 -7.35
N GLN A 109 8.58 -7.42 -7.80
CA GLN A 109 7.53 -7.81 -8.76
C GLN A 109 7.54 -6.88 -9.97
N LYS A 110 7.45 -7.46 -11.17
CA LYS A 110 7.33 -6.70 -12.42
C LYS A 110 6.46 -7.46 -13.41
N GLY A 111 5.23 -6.99 -13.62
CA GLY A 111 4.24 -7.75 -14.38
C GLY A 111 3.93 -9.07 -13.69
N ASP A 112 4.11 -10.17 -14.41
CA ASP A 112 3.86 -11.54 -13.91
C ASP A 112 5.12 -12.17 -13.29
N ALA A 113 6.28 -11.48 -13.33
CA ALA A 113 7.53 -11.97 -12.77
C ALA A 113 7.68 -11.56 -11.31
N GLU A 114 8.13 -12.49 -10.49
CA GLU A 114 8.45 -12.28 -9.08
C GLU A 114 9.85 -12.84 -8.79
N SER A 115 10.60 -12.17 -7.91
CA SER A 115 11.87 -12.69 -7.41
C SER A 115 11.66 -13.67 -6.28
N GLN A 116 12.72 -14.37 -5.90
CA GLN A 116 12.82 -14.97 -4.58
C GLN A 116 12.80 -13.86 -3.51
N GLN A 117 12.51 -14.23 -2.27
CA GLN A 117 12.56 -13.29 -1.16
C GLN A 117 14.02 -12.88 -0.89
N LEU A 118 14.24 -11.57 -0.87
CA LEU A 118 15.55 -10.95 -0.64
C LEU A 118 15.56 -10.36 0.78
N PRO A 119 16.23 -11.03 1.76
CA PRO A 119 16.20 -10.58 3.16
C PRO A 119 16.75 -9.16 3.35
N GLU A 120 17.70 -8.75 2.52
CA GLU A 120 18.28 -7.40 2.55
C GLU A 120 17.30 -6.29 2.16
N LEU A 121 16.20 -6.64 1.50
CA LEU A 121 15.13 -5.71 1.13
C LEU A 121 13.87 -5.86 1.99
N GLN A 122 13.86 -6.77 2.94
CA GLN A 122 12.70 -7.00 3.80
C GLN A 122 12.57 -5.91 4.85
N ILE A 123 11.43 -5.20 4.86
CA ILE A 123 11.09 -4.19 5.88
C ILE A 123 10.08 -4.73 6.89
N VAL A 124 9.19 -5.63 6.45
CA VAL A 124 8.06 -6.16 7.22
C VAL A 124 8.12 -7.68 7.22
N ASP A 125 7.82 -8.28 8.37
CA ASP A 125 7.77 -9.75 8.52
C ASP A 125 6.58 -10.35 7.78
N ASP A 126 6.70 -11.61 7.35
CA ASP A 126 5.69 -12.35 6.61
C ASP A 126 4.36 -12.45 7.37
N ASP A 127 4.42 -12.70 8.69
CA ASP A 127 3.25 -12.79 9.55
C ASP A 127 2.49 -11.46 9.64
N MET A 128 3.22 -10.36 9.79
CA MET A 128 2.63 -9.03 9.83
C MET A 128 1.98 -8.67 8.49
N PHE A 129 2.65 -8.95 7.38
CA PHE A 129 2.11 -8.69 6.05
C PHE A 129 0.84 -9.51 5.80
N SER A 130 0.88 -10.83 6.08
CA SER A 130 -0.25 -11.75 5.90
C SER A 130 -1.46 -11.33 6.74
N SER A 131 -1.26 -11.00 8.02
CA SER A 131 -2.31 -10.51 8.92
C SER A 131 -2.97 -9.25 8.37
N VAL A 132 -2.19 -8.31 7.83
CA VAL A 132 -2.72 -7.09 7.22
C VAL A 132 -3.53 -7.40 5.95
N GLN A 133 -3.11 -8.36 5.12
CA GLN A 133 -3.88 -8.76 3.95
C GLN A 133 -5.22 -9.41 4.34
N GLU A 134 -5.25 -10.27 5.37
CA GLU A 134 -6.49 -10.87 5.89
C GLU A 134 -7.47 -9.81 6.42
N ILE A 135 -6.99 -8.86 7.22
CA ILE A 135 -7.80 -7.76 7.73
C ILE A 135 -8.39 -6.94 6.56
N ARG A 136 -7.61 -6.71 5.51
CA ARG A 136 -8.07 -5.99 4.32
C ARG A 136 -9.11 -6.77 3.51
N ALA A 137 -8.89 -8.08 3.32
CA ALA A 137 -9.82 -8.97 2.62
C ALA A 137 -11.17 -9.08 3.34
N ASN A 138 -11.15 -9.20 4.66
CA ASN A 138 -12.36 -9.30 5.47
C ASN A 138 -13.18 -7.99 5.47
N ARG A 139 -12.53 -6.83 5.36
CA ARG A 139 -13.26 -5.56 5.18
C ARG A 139 -14.03 -5.48 3.87
N GLY A 140 -13.48 -6.03 2.80
CA GLY A 140 -14.17 -6.09 1.50
C GLY A 140 -15.42 -6.95 1.54
N LYS A 141 -15.41 -8.05 2.28
CA LYS A 141 -16.54 -9.00 2.40
C LYS A 141 -17.70 -8.43 3.24
N GLY A 142 -17.40 -7.74 4.34
CA GLY A 142 -18.42 -7.15 5.23
C GLY A 142 -19.25 -6.04 4.60
N VAL A 143 -18.75 -5.39 3.55
CA VAL A 143 -19.48 -4.35 2.82
C VAL A 143 -20.56 -4.93 1.90
N SER A 144 -20.42 -6.18 1.43
CA SER A 144 -21.34 -6.78 0.46
C SER A 144 -22.62 -7.36 1.09
N GLU A 145 -22.54 -7.95 2.28
CA GLU A 145 -23.69 -8.69 2.86
C GLU A 145 -24.49 -7.86 3.87
N ASN A 146 -23.86 -6.96 4.63
CA ASN A 146 -24.52 -6.21 5.69
C ASN A 146 -24.91 -4.78 5.33
N MET A 147 -24.57 -4.29 4.13
CA MET A 147 -24.83 -2.89 3.75
C MET A 147 -26.30 -2.59 3.42
N LYS A 148 -27.16 -3.61 3.32
CA LYS A 148 -28.61 -3.39 3.11
C LYS A 148 -29.38 -2.96 4.37
N THR A 149 -28.76 -3.05 5.56
CA THR A 149 -29.49 -2.92 6.81
C THR A 149 -28.96 -1.85 7.78
N ILE A 150 -27.76 -1.30 7.59
CA ILE A 150 -27.24 -0.26 8.48
C ILE A 150 -27.20 1.07 7.72
N PRO A 151 -28.02 2.06 8.12
CA PRO A 151 -27.92 3.39 7.52
C PRO A 151 -26.52 3.94 7.76
N MET A 152 -25.75 4.20 6.69
CA MET A 152 -24.51 4.95 6.85
C MET A 152 -24.82 6.25 7.55
N GLN A 153 -24.13 6.55 8.65
CA GLN A 153 -24.17 7.86 9.28
C GLN A 153 -23.71 8.87 8.22
N THR A 154 -24.67 9.55 7.61
CA THR A 154 -24.38 10.72 6.80
C THR A 154 -23.87 11.78 7.77
N ARG A 155 -22.82 12.51 7.39
CA ARG A 155 -22.26 13.64 8.16
C ARG A 155 -23.29 14.77 8.26
N GLY A 156 -24.36 14.55 9.00
CA GLY A 156 -25.32 15.58 9.37
C GLY A 156 -24.87 16.26 10.67
N LYS A 157 -25.16 17.55 10.80
CA LYS A 157 -24.94 18.32 12.04
C LYS A 157 -25.84 17.86 13.21
N SER A 158 -26.77 16.96 12.96
CA SER A 158 -27.75 16.47 13.94
C SER A 158 -27.45 15.02 14.33
N LEU A 159 -27.55 14.73 15.64
CA LEU A 159 -27.37 13.40 16.24
C LEU A 159 -28.32 12.33 15.64
N LEU A 160 -29.45 12.72 15.10
CA LEU A 160 -30.47 11.83 14.54
C LEU A 160 -30.44 11.80 13.00
N SER A 161 -29.43 12.41 12.38
CA SER A 161 -29.30 12.45 10.92
C SER A 161 -29.18 11.02 10.37
N GLY A 162 -30.13 10.63 9.54
CA GLY A 162 -30.19 9.29 8.95
C GLY A 162 -31.02 8.24 9.69
N PHE A 163 -31.56 8.54 10.90
CA PHE A 163 -32.40 7.64 11.66
C PHE A 163 -33.91 8.04 11.67
N LEU A 164 -34.20 9.23 11.21
CA LEU A 164 -35.60 9.71 11.17
C LEU A 164 -36.26 9.37 9.83
N TYR A 165 -37.43 8.76 9.92
CA TYR A 165 -38.29 8.46 8.79
C TYR A 165 -39.68 9.03 9.04
N CYS A 166 -40.32 9.54 7.99
CA CYS A 166 -41.70 10.01 8.07
C CYS A 166 -42.63 8.82 8.39
N ALA A 167 -43.45 8.95 9.43
CA ALA A 167 -44.40 7.91 9.83
C ALA A 167 -45.47 7.63 8.75
N HIS A 168 -45.78 8.62 7.91
CA HIS A 168 -46.81 8.52 6.88
C HIS A 168 -46.30 7.92 5.56
N CYS A 169 -45.22 8.46 5.01
CA CYS A 169 -44.68 8.04 3.70
C CYS A 169 -43.39 7.21 3.77
N ARG A 170 -42.83 6.98 4.96
CA ARG A 170 -41.56 6.29 5.24
C ARG A 170 -40.35 6.88 4.51
N ALA A 171 -40.45 8.07 3.94
CA ALA A 171 -39.33 8.77 3.37
C ALA A 171 -38.37 9.21 4.48
N ARG A 172 -37.06 9.21 4.15
CA ARG A 172 -36.02 9.67 5.08
C ARG A 172 -36.13 11.19 5.26
N VAL A 173 -36.13 11.64 6.50
CA VAL A 173 -36.14 13.08 6.82
C VAL A 173 -34.69 13.57 6.84
N ASN A 174 -34.36 14.46 5.92
CA ASN A 174 -33.07 15.16 5.89
C ASN A 174 -33.22 16.48 6.61
N SER A 175 -32.43 16.71 7.64
CA SER A 175 -32.29 18.00 8.33
C SER A 175 -31.05 18.73 7.83
#